data_aab64edf3c09fe4f4fb95f82f9d920e4
#
_entry.id   aab64edf3c09fe4f4fb95f82f9d920e4
#
_cell.length_a   1.000
_cell.length_b   1.000
_cell.length_c   1.000
_cell.angle_alpha   90.00
_cell.angle_beta   90.00
_cell.angle_gamma   90.00
#
_symmetry.space_group_name_H-M   'P 1'
#
loop_
_entity.id
_entity.type
_entity.pdbx_description
1 polymer ?
#
loop_
_entity_poly.entity_id
_entity_poly.type
_entity_poly.pdbx_seq_one_letter_code
_entity_poly.pdbx_strand_id
1 'polypeptide(L)'
;MKTTMNNEMKNMIVGKRVYYALTNNVKARDDDSVLYIDVLKQYGCSTNMRATTLEKRVSEGVLPSRDTVTRYRRYLQRVDETLRGTLWNKRQAYASVVRKSI
;
A
#
# COMPACT_ATOMS: atom_id res chain seq x y z
N MET A 1 -29.99 -4.33 9.03
CA MET A 1 -29.77 -3.66 7.74
C MET A 1 -28.35 -3.92 7.27
N LYS A 2 -28.21 -4.45 6.09
CA LYS A 2 -26.92 -4.81 5.56
C LYS A 2 -26.25 -3.58 4.94
N THR A 3 -25.19 -3.09 5.54
CA THR A 3 -24.45 -1.96 4.99
C THR A 3 -23.48 -2.50 3.96
N THR A 4 -23.69 -2.17 2.69
CA THR A 4 -22.74 -2.51 1.64
C THR A 4 -21.62 -1.48 1.65
N MET A 5 -20.38 -1.94 1.84
CA MET A 5 -19.24 -1.05 1.75
C MET A 5 -19.08 -0.59 0.31
N ASN A 6 -19.13 0.73 0.09
CA ASN A 6 -18.81 1.30 -1.21
C ASN A 6 -17.30 1.40 -1.40
N ASN A 7 -16.86 1.80 -2.59
CA ASN A 7 -15.44 1.89 -2.92
C ASN A 7 -14.69 2.89 -2.03
N GLU A 8 -15.31 3.99 -1.64
CA GLU A 8 -14.69 4.97 -0.75
C GLU A 8 -14.40 4.39 0.62
N MET A 9 -15.34 3.66 1.21
CA MET A 9 -15.15 3.02 2.51
C MET A 9 -14.05 1.96 2.46
N LYS A 10 -14.03 1.14 1.40
CA LYS A 10 -12.96 0.15 1.19
C LYS A 10 -11.61 0.84 1.07
N ASN A 11 -11.53 1.92 0.31
CA ASN A 11 -10.31 2.68 0.13
C ASN A 11 -9.83 3.32 1.44
N MET A 12 -10.74 3.86 2.26
CA MET A 12 -10.39 4.39 3.57
C MET A 12 -9.77 3.33 4.48
N ILE A 13 -10.31 2.10 4.46
CA ILE A 13 -9.76 1.00 5.25
C ILE A 13 -8.35 0.67 4.79
N VAL A 14 -8.13 0.55 3.48
CA VAL A 14 -6.80 0.28 2.92
C VAL A 14 -5.84 1.40 3.29
N GLY A 15 -6.25 2.65 3.13
CA GLY A 15 -5.42 3.82 3.46
C GLY A 15 -4.97 3.82 4.92
N LYS A 16 -5.87 3.51 5.84
CA LYS A 16 -5.54 3.42 7.27
C LYS A 16 -4.54 2.30 7.56
N ARG A 17 -4.66 1.17 6.89
CA ARG A 17 -3.73 0.04 7.07
C ARG A 17 -2.35 0.36 6.51
N VAL A 18 -2.28 1.05 5.38
CA VAL A 18 -1.01 1.53 4.83
C VAL A 18 -0.37 2.54 5.76
N TYR A 19 -1.15 3.50 6.28
CA TYR A 19 -0.68 4.48 7.25
C TYR A 19 -0.09 3.79 8.48
N TYR A 20 -0.81 2.80 9.03
CA TYR A 20 -0.34 2.04 10.19
C TYR A 20 0.98 1.32 9.89
N ALA A 21 1.08 0.67 8.74
CA ALA A 21 2.29 -0.04 8.33
C ALA A 21 3.48 0.92 8.20
N LEU A 22 3.30 2.07 7.55
CA LEU A 22 4.36 3.06 7.38
C LEU A 22 4.80 3.68 8.71
N THR A 23 3.86 3.86 9.63
CA THR A 23 4.17 4.42 10.95
C THR A 23 4.98 3.46 11.80
N ASN A 24 4.61 2.18 11.80
CA ASN A 24 5.17 1.19 12.71
C ASN A 24 6.31 0.34 12.14
N ASN A 25 6.49 0.35 10.82
CA ASN A 25 7.53 -0.43 10.15
C ASN A 25 8.34 0.46 9.20
N VAL A 26 9.50 0.89 9.67
CA VAL A 26 10.37 1.80 8.90
C VAL A 26 10.81 1.19 7.59
N LYS A 27 11.03 -0.13 7.54
CA LYS A 27 11.41 -0.83 6.30
C LYS A 27 10.34 -0.75 5.22
N ALA A 28 9.07 -0.70 5.62
CA ALA A 28 7.96 -0.60 4.68
C ALA A 28 7.98 0.71 3.89
N ARG A 29 8.62 1.74 4.39
CA ARG A 29 8.72 3.05 3.72
C ARG A 29 9.54 3.00 2.45
N ASP A 30 10.52 2.11 2.40
CA ASP A 30 11.46 1.97 1.28
C ASP A 30 11.25 0.70 0.46
N ASP A 31 10.47 -0.26 0.96
CA ASP A 31 10.30 -1.57 0.33
C ASP A 31 8.82 -1.89 0.20
N ASP A 32 8.31 -1.83 -1.03
CA ASP A 32 6.89 -2.07 -1.29
C ASP A 32 6.47 -3.52 -1.04
N SER A 33 7.39 -4.48 -1.12
CA SER A 33 7.10 -5.88 -0.78
C SER A 33 6.88 -6.04 0.71
N VAL A 34 7.73 -5.43 1.53
CA VAL A 34 7.57 -5.41 2.99
C VAL A 34 6.26 -4.73 3.38
N LEU A 35 5.96 -3.60 2.74
CA LEU A 35 4.72 -2.87 2.97
C LEU A 35 3.50 -3.73 2.66
N TYR A 36 3.48 -4.38 1.51
CA TYR A 36 2.34 -5.20 1.08
C TYR A 36 2.11 -6.37 2.02
N ILE A 37 3.17 -7.07 2.42
CA ILE A 37 3.08 -8.18 3.38
C ILE A 37 2.53 -7.68 4.72
N ASP A 38 3.00 -6.54 5.20
CA ASP A 38 2.53 -5.97 6.46
C ASP A 38 1.05 -5.62 6.41
N VAL A 39 0.60 -5.01 5.31
CA VAL A 39 -0.82 -4.72 5.11
C VAL A 39 -1.65 -6.00 5.06
N LEU A 40 -1.20 -7.03 4.35
CA LEU A 40 -1.91 -8.31 4.29
C LEU A 40 -2.02 -8.97 5.66
N LYS A 41 -0.99 -8.87 6.49
CA LYS A 41 -1.03 -9.36 7.87
C LYS A 41 -2.12 -8.67 8.69
N GLN A 42 -2.33 -7.39 8.48
CA GLN A 42 -3.40 -6.65 9.15
C GLN A 42 -4.79 -7.16 8.77
N TYR A 43 -4.93 -7.78 7.59
CA TYR A 43 -6.15 -8.45 7.16
C TYR A 43 -6.26 -9.88 7.67
N GLY A 44 -5.29 -10.34 8.48
CA GLY A 44 -5.28 -11.70 9.01
C GLY A 44 -4.70 -12.74 8.08
N CYS A 45 -4.00 -12.33 7.03
CA CYS A 45 -3.42 -13.26 6.06
C CYS A 45 -2.16 -13.93 6.59
N SER A 46 -2.02 -15.22 6.31
CA SER A 46 -0.79 -15.96 6.57
C SER A 46 0.29 -15.57 5.53
N THR A 47 1.56 -15.52 5.97
CA THR A 47 2.69 -15.33 5.06
C THR A 47 2.89 -16.52 4.12
N ASN A 48 2.27 -17.68 4.42
CA ASN A 48 2.36 -18.87 3.61
C ASN A 48 1.22 -19.02 2.59
N MET A 49 0.44 -17.97 2.40
CA MET A 49 -0.66 -17.98 1.43
C MET A 49 -0.12 -18.22 0.02
N ARG A 50 -0.76 -19.12 -0.72
CA ARG A 50 -0.41 -19.37 -2.12
C ARG A 50 -0.74 -18.17 -2.98
N ALA A 51 0.08 -17.91 -4.00
CA ALA A 51 -0.14 -16.81 -4.93
C ALA A 51 -1.52 -16.90 -5.60
N THR A 52 -1.98 -18.09 -5.98
CA THR A 52 -3.30 -18.29 -6.59
C THR A 52 -4.43 -17.90 -5.64
N THR A 53 -4.31 -18.22 -4.35
CA THR A 53 -5.30 -17.82 -3.34
C THR A 53 -5.33 -16.29 -3.17
N LEU A 54 -4.15 -15.67 -3.13
CA LEU A 54 -4.03 -14.21 -3.04
C LEU A 54 -4.68 -13.53 -4.24
N GLU A 55 -4.35 -13.97 -5.45
CA GLU A 55 -4.92 -13.42 -6.68
C GLU A 55 -6.44 -13.52 -6.70
N LYS A 56 -6.98 -14.65 -6.26
CA LYS A 56 -8.42 -14.85 -6.16
C LYS A 56 -9.06 -13.84 -5.20
N ARG A 57 -8.49 -13.68 -4.00
CA ARG A 57 -9.01 -12.76 -3.00
C ARG A 57 -8.91 -11.30 -3.44
N VAL A 58 -7.85 -10.96 -4.15
CA VAL A 58 -7.71 -9.61 -4.73
C VAL A 58 -8.77 -9.38 -5.81
N SER A 59 -8.98 -10.34 -6.69
CA SER A 59 -9.99 -10.22 -7.76
C SER A 59 -11.42 -10.14 -7.22
N GLU A 60 -11.68 -10.78 -6.08
CA GLU A 60 -12.98 -10.72 -5.39
C GLU A 60 -13.16 -9.44 -4.55
N GLY A 61 -12.14 -8.61 -4.45
CA GLY A 61 -12.17 -7.38 -3.65
C GLY A 61 -12.06 -7.59 -2.15
N VAL A 62 -11.68 -8.79 -1.71
CA VAL A 62 -11.51 -9.11 -0.28
C VAL A 62 -10.19 -8.56 0.24
N LEU A 63 -9.14 -8.58 -0.58
CA LEU A 63 -7.83 -8.04 -0.24
C LEU A 63 -7.44 -6.94 -1.23
N PRO A 64 -6.66 -5.93 -0.77
CA PRO A 64 -6.18 -4.90 -1.68
C PRO A 64 -5.11 -5.45 -2.61
N SER A 65 -5.03 -4.90 -3.83
CA SER A 65 -3.95 -5.20 -4.75
C SER A 65 -2.67 -4.49 -4.30
N ARG A 66 -1.53 -4.99 -4.77
CA ARG A 66 -0.23 -4.35 -4.54
C ARG A 66 -0.20 -2.91 -5.08
N ASP A 67 -0.78 -2.72 -6.25
CA ASP A 67 -0.87 -1.40 -6.87
C ASP A 67 -1.65 -0.40 -6.01
N THR A 68 -2.77 -0.82 -5.46
CA THR A 68 -3.57 0.02 -4.56
C THR A 68 -2.77 0.42 -3.32
N VAL A 69 -2.08 -0.53 -2.69
CA VAL A 69 -1.24 -0.27 -1.51
C VAL A 69 -0.13 0.72 -1.85
N THR A 70 0.54 0.53 -2.98
CA THR A 70 1.61 1.42 -3.44
C THR A 70 1.10 2.84 -3.71
N ARG A 71 -0.08 2.99 -4.28
CA ARG A 71 -0.70 4.31 -4.49
C ARG A 71 -0.92 5.05 -3.18
N TYR A 72 -1.41 4.36 -2.16
CA TYR A 72 -1.59 4.96 -0.83
C TYR A 72 -0.26 5.34 -0.21
N ARG A 73 0.79 4.52 -0.36
CA ARG A 73 2.13 4.88 0.10
C ARG A 73 2.61 6.18 -0.54
N ARG A 74 2.49 6.28 -1.85
CA ARG A 74 2.90 7.49 -2.59
C ARG A 74 2.17 8.72 -2.09
N TYR A 75 0.86 8.61 -1.92
CA TYR A 75 0.04 9.71 -1.43
C TYR A 75 0.45 10.11 -0.01
N LEU A 76 0.53 9.15 0.91
CA LEU A 76 0.82 9.42 2.31
C LEU A 76 2.22 10.01 2.49
N GLN A 77 3.22 9.50 1.78
CA GLN A 77 4.58 10.03 1.85
C GLN A 77 4.69 11.44 1.25
N ARG A 78 3.84 11.76 0.30
CA ARG A 78 3.81 13.11 -0.27
C ARG A 78 3.26 14.13 0.72
N VAL A 79 2.21 13.77 1.46
CA VAL A 79 1.54 14.70 2.38
C VAL A 79 2.10 14.69 3.81
N ASP A 80 2.86 13.65 4.18
CA ASP A 80 3.39 13.49 5.52
C ASP A 80 4.87 13.10 5.48
N GLU A 81 5.74 14.06 5.82
CA GLU A 81 7.18 13.88 5.82
C GLU A 81 7.65 12.78 6.79
N THR A 82 6.93 12.59 7.89
CA THR A 82 7.31 11.60 8.91
C THR A 82 7.20 10.17 8.42
N LEU A 83 6.46 9.94 7.33
CA LEU A 83 6.27 8.61 6.74
C LEU A 83 7.24 8.32 5.60
N ARG A 84 8.13 9.25 5.26
CA ARG A 84 9.11 9.08 4.19
C ARG A 84 10.29 8.25 4.66
N GLY A 85 10.71 7.31 3.79
CA GLY A 85 11.93 6.55 4.00
C GLY A 85 13.12 7.21 3.33
N THR A 86 14.24 6.48 3.27
CA THR A 86 15.49 6.97 2.69
C THR A 86 15.44 7.08 1.17
N LEU A 87 14.59 6.28 0.51
CA LEU A 87 14.48 6.26 -0.94
C LEU A 87 13.52 7.30 -1.52
N TRP A 88 12.77 8.01 -0.68
CA TRP A 88 11.74 8.92 -1.16
C TRP A 88 12.29 10.00 -2.09
N ASN A 89 13.40 10.62 -1.72
CA ASN A 89 14.03 11.67 -2.54
C ASN A 89 14.51 11.12 -3.88
N LYS A 90 15.09 9.93 -3.91
CA LYS A 90 15.52 9.28 -5.16
C LYS A 90 14.34 8.97 -6.07
N ARG A 91 13.24 8.49 -5.51
CA ARG A 91 12.01 8.21 -6.27
C ARG A 91 11.45 9.48 -6.90
N GLN A 92 11.45 10.59 -6.18
CA GLN A 92 10.98 11.88 -6.70
C GLN A 92 11.89 12.41 -7.80
N ALA A 93 13.19 12.33 -7.64
CA ALA A 93 14.15 12.74 -8.64
C ALA A 93 13.98 11.92 -9.93
N TYR A 94 13.85 10.60 -9.82
CA TYR A 94 13.63 9.72 -10.96
C TYR A 94 12.34 10.05 -11.70
N ALA A 95 11.25 10.23 -10.99
CA ALA A 95 9.95 10.58 -11.57
C ALA A 95 10.03 11.92 -12.32
N SER A 96 10.77 12.90 -11.79
CA SER A 96 10.98 14.19 -12.44
C SER A 96 11.76 14.04 -13.75
N VAL A 97 12.82 13.23 -13.77
CA VAL A 97 13.61 12.96 -14.97
C VAL A 97 12.75 12.28 -16.03
N VAL A 98 12.00 11.27 -15.66
CA VAL A 98 11.11 10.56 -16.60
C VAL A 98 10.09 11.51 -17.21
N ARG A 99 9.48 12.38 -16.42
CA ARG A 99 8.53 13.37 -16.91
C ARG A 99 9.14 14.36 -17.89
N LYS A 100 10.39 14.77 -17.66
CA LYS A 100 11.11 15.68 -18.57
C LYS A 100 11.54 15.02 -19.86
N SER A 101 11.69 13.70 -19.88
CA SER A 101 12.12 12.94 -21.04
C SER A 101 10.99 12.64 -22.02
N ILE A 102 9.75 12.87 -21.63
CA ILE A 102 8.57 12.69 -22.48
C ILE A 102 8.19 14.04 -23.15
#